data_69f1b9e910093d7ceaaf3fc9e3566361
#
_entry.id   69f1b9e910093d7ceaaf3fc9e3566361
#
_cell.length_a   1.000
_cell.length_b   1.000
_cell.length_c   1.000
_cell.angle_alpha   90.00
_cell.angle_beta   90.00
_cell.angle_gamma   90.00
#
_symmetry.space_group_name_H-M   'P 1'
#
loop_
_entity.id
_entity.type
_entity.pdbx_description
1 polymer ?
#
loop_
_entity_poly.entity_id
_entity_poly.type
_entity_poly.pdbx_seq_one_letter_code
_entity_poly.pdbx_strand_id
1 'polypeptide(L)'
;MPVCVVVVSDDAAAEGLTQQLRDTDVPLMQCLAIPPQGDSIDSVELLSPDITRAKRQKAMARWLMPFGFLAGVTFTKITTLTTFASFGPWGETLIGGLLGMGSGLMGSYAAAASVDSDNDAGVRILRNRRDEGCWLVLVETPNGIEPPWQVVQRNRPKQVVRLNDL
;
A
#
# COMPACT_ATOMS: atom_id res chain seq x y z
N MET A 1 -1.52 5.48 10.68
CA MET A 1 -1.47 4.49 11.78
C MET A 1 -0.04 3.99 11.85
N PRO A 2 0.68 4.17 12.95
CA PRO A 2 2.05 3.69 13.04
C PRO A 2 2.06 2.16 13.10
N VAL A 3 2.73 1.56 12.12
CA VAL A 3 2.91 0.13 12.02
C VAL A 3 4.39 -0.18 12.15
N CYS A 4 4.74 -1.13 13.01
CA CYS A 4 6.09 -1.64 13.05
C CYS A 4 6.11 -3.17 12.97
N VAL A 5 7.13 -3.68 12.31
CA VAL A 5 7.39 -5.10 12.23
C VAL A 5 8.71 -5.40 12.92
N VAL A 6 8.65 -6.25 13.91
CA VAL A 6 9.77 -6.66 14.74
C VAL A 6 10.26 -8.02 14.25
N VAL A 7 11.53 -8.12 13.90
CA VAL A 7 12.16 -9.35 13.44
C VAL A 7 12.84 -10.04 14.63
N VAL A 8 12.43 -11.26 14.93
CA VAL A 8 13.00 -12.09 16.01
C VAL A 8 13.53 -13.42 15.46
N SER A 9 14.40 -14.07 16.24
CA SER A 9 15.13 -15.24 15.76
C SER A 9 14.32 -16.53 15.75
N ASP A 10 13.42 -16.69 16.71
CA ASP A 10 12.76 -17.96 16.98
C ASP A 10 11.33 -17.78 17.46
N ASP A 11 10.59 -18.87 17.53
CA ASP A 11 9.20 -18.97 17.93
C ASP A 11 8.98 -18.47 19.37
N ALA A 12 9.81 -18.93 20.30
CA ALA A 12 9.70 -18.56 21.71
C ALA A 12 9.84 -17.05 21.93
N ALA A 13 10.74 -16.40 21.16
CA ALA A 13 10.91 -14.95 21.18
C ALA A 13 9.68 -14.24 20.57
N ALA A 14 9.09 -14.79 19.51
CA ALA A 14 7.91 -14.22 18.88
C ALA A 14 6.67 -14.31 19.79
N GLU A 15 6.44 -15.47 20.40
CA GLU A 15 5.35 -15.67 21.36
C GLU A 15 5.52 -14.81 22.62
N GLY A 16 6.73 -14.82 23.20
CA GLY A 16 7.04 -14.02 24.37
C GLY A 16 6.87 -12.52 24.13
N LEU A 17 7.31 -12.02 22.98
CA LEU A 17 7.11 -10.64 22.58
C LEU A 17 5.61 -10.32 22.38
N THR A 18 4.89 -11.18 21.70
CA THR A 18 3.45 -11.00 21.45
C THR A 18 2.66 -10.96 22.76
N GLN A 19 3.00 -11.82 23.73
CA GLN A 19 2.36 -11.84 25.02
C GLN A 19 2.67 -10.57 25.83
N GLN A 20 3.94 -10.18 25.91
CA GLN A 20 4.33 -8.96 26.59
C GLN A 20 3.70 -7.70 25.98
N LEU A 21 3.53 -7.66 24.67
CA LEU A 21 2.85 -6.57 23.97
C LEU A 21 1.35 -6.51 24.35
N ARG A 22 0.69 -7.66 24.42
CA ARG A 22 -0.72 -7.74 24.83
C ARG A 22 -0.96 -7.37 26.30
N ASP A 23 0.03 -7.68 27.15
CA ASP A 23 -0.03 -7.37 28.59
C ASP A 23 0.30 -5.89 28.89
N THR A 24 0.64 -5.12 27.85
CA THR A 24 0.93 -3.68 27.99
C THR A 24 -0.37 -2.87 27.91
N ASP A 25 -0.47 -1.82 28.71
CA ASP A 25 -1.64 -0.89 28.70
C ASP A 25 -1.79 -0.06 27.42
N VAL A 26 -0.89 -0.25 26.43
CA VAL A 26 -0.96 0.43 25.13
C VAL A 26 -2.00 -0.25 24.27
N PRO A 27 -3.02 0.46 23.77
CA PRO A 27 -4.02 -0.12 22.90
C PRO A 27 -3.36 -0.55 21.58
N LEU A 28 -3.44 -1.85 21.28
CA LEU A 28 -2.98 -2.41 20.01
C LEU A 28 -4.18 -2.68 19.11
N MET A 29 -4.13 -2.23 17.87
CA MET A 29 -5.14 -2.57 16.86
C MET A 29 -4.90 -3.97 16.31
N GLN A 30 -3.64 -4.30 16.03
CA GLN A 30 -3.25 -5.61 15.57
C GLN A 30 -1.90 -6.02 16.16
N CYS A 31 -1.80 -7.26 16.60
CA CYS A 31 -0.56 -7.90 17.01
C CYS A 31 -0.56 -9.33 16.46
N LEU A 32 0.26 -9.59 15.44
CA LEU A 32 0.30 -10.84 14.71
C LEU A 32 1.73 -11.35 14.57
N ALA A 33 1.96 -12.59 15.01
CA ALA A 33 3.20 -13.30 14.75
C ALA A 33 3.11 -14.07 13.42
N ILE A 34 4.05 -13.87 12.53
CA ILE A 34 4.12 -14.46 11.19
C ILE A 34 5.32 -15.42 11.17
N PRO A 35 5.08 -16.73 10.98
CA PRO A 35 6.16 -17.73 10.95
C PRO A 35 6.99 -17.62 9.66
N PRO A 36 8.23 -18.10 9.67
CA PRO A 36 9.08 -18.18 8.48
C PRO A 36 8.52 -19.15 7.44
N GLN A 37 7.83 -20.21 7.89
CA GLN A 37 7.18 -21.20 7.04
C GLN A 37 5.68 -21.17 7.28
N GLY A 38 4.88 -21.19 6.22
CA GLY A 38 3.42 -21.14 6.32
C GLY A 38 2.80 -20.11 5.40
N ASP A 39 1.71 -19.49 5.84
CA ASP A 39 0.96 -18.51 5.07
C ASP A 39 1.84 -17.40 4.52
N SER A 40 1.61 -17.04 3.27
CA SER A 40 2.38 -16.01 2.62
C SER A 40 2.24 -14.67 3.35
N ILE A 41 3.34 -13.93 3.45
CA ILE A 41 3.34 -12.52 3.87
C ILE A 41 2.31 -11.70 3.06
N ASP A 42 2.01 -12.16 1.84
CA ASP A 42 1.05 -11.54 0.93
C ASP A 42 -0.41 -11.64 1.43
N SER A 43 -0.70 -12.54 2.38
CA SER A 43 -2.01 -12.61 3.03
C SER A 43 -2.24 -11.45 4.01
N VAL A 44 -1.17 -10.83 4.49
CA VAL A 44 -1.25 -9.67 5.37
C VAL A 44 -1.27 -8.41 4.49
N GLU A 45 -2.40 -7.73 4.44
CA GLU A 45 -2.63 -6.57 3.59
C GLU A 45 -1.53 -5.50 3.69
N LEU A 46 -1.07 -5.22 4.92
CA LEU A 46 -0.03 -4.22 5.21
C LEU A 46 1.35 -4.60 4.67
N LEU A 47 1.59 -5.89 4.42
CA LEU A 47 2.87 -6.42 3.96
C LEU A 47 2.84 -6.86 2.49
N SER A 48 1.70 -6.67 1.80
CA SER A 48 1.54 -7.01 0.39
C SER A 48 1.70 -5.76 -0.49
N PRO A 49 2.80 -5.64 -1.25
CA PRO A 49 3.00 -4.51 -2.16
C PRO A 49 1.95 -4.49 -3.28
N ASP A 50 1.45 -5.65 -3.70
CA ASP A 50 0.47 -5.74 -4.79
C ASP A 50 -0.89 -5.20 -4.36
N ILE A 51 -1.34 -5.50 -3.13
CA ILE A 51 -2.58 -4.96 -2.57
C ILE A 51 -2.47 -3.46 -2.41
N THR A 52 -1.36 -2.98 -1.90
CA THR A 52 -1.07 -1.55 -1.71
C THR A 52 -1.06 -0.81 -3.05
N ARG A 53 -0.39 -1.36 -4.08
CA ARG A 53 -0.39 -0.82 -5.44
C ARG A 53 -1.80 -0.76 -6.02
N ALA A 54 -2.59 -1.83 -5.88
CA ALA A 54 -3.96 -1.89 -6.37
C ALA A 54 -4.87 -0.86 -5.69
N LYS A 55 -4.73 -0.65 -4.37
CA LYS A 55 -5.46 0.40 -3.65
C LYS A 55 -5.08 1.79 -4.14
N ARG A 56 -3.78 2.06 -4.25
CA ARG A 56 -3.24 3.34 -4.75
C ARG A 56 -3.73 3.63 -6.17
N GLN A 57 -3.69 2.63 -7.04
CA GLN A 57 -4.20 2.72 -8.41
C GLN A 57 -5.70 3.06 -8.44
N LYS A 58 -6.52 2.38 -7.63
CA LYS A 58 -7.97 2.68 -7.55
C LYS A 58 -8.21 4.10 -7.05
N ALA A 59 -7.45 4.55 -6.08
CA ALA A 59 -7.56 5.92 -5.57
C ALA A 59 -7.18 6.95 -6.64
N MET A 60 -6.09 6.74 -7.37
CA MET A 60 -5.66 7.60 -8.47
C MET A 60 -6.65 7.57 -9.64
N ALA A 61 -7.12 6.39 -10.04
CA ALA A 61 -8.09 6.25 -11.12
C ALA A 61 -9.39 7.02 -10.84
N ARG A 62 -9.85 7.04 -9.59
CA ARG A 62 -11.05 7.81 -9.19
C ARG A 62 -10.95 9.30 -9.53
N TRP A 63 -9.75 9.85 -9.49
CA TRP A 63 -9.49 11.25 -9.82
C TRP A 63 -9.09 11.45 -11.30
N LEU A 64 -8.22 10.60 -11.82
CA LEU A 64 -7.69 10.75 -13.17
C LEU A 64 -8.72 10.43 -14.25
N MET A 65 -9.65 9.52 -14.02
CA MET A 65 -10.68 9.19 -15.01
C MET A 65 -11.63 10.37 -15.29
N PRO A 66 -12.30 11.00 -14.30
CA PRO A 66 -13.16 12.14 -14.56
C PRO A 66 -12.37 13.36 -15.07
N PHE A 67 -11.16 13.58 -14.56
CA PHE A 67 -10.31 14.65 -15.06
C PHE A 67 -9.91 14.41 -16.52
N GLY A 68 -9.52 13.19 -16.88
CA GLY A 68 -9.20 12.81 -18.24
C GLY A 68 -10.39 12.98 -19.19
N PHE A 69 -11.60 12.62 -18.73
CA PHE A 69 -12.82 12.84 -19.50
C PHE A 69 -13.04 14.33 -19.80
N LEU A 70 -12.97 15.18 -18.78
CA LEU A 70 -13.14 16.63 -18.94
C LEU A 70 -12.05 17.23 -19.85
N ALA A 71 -10.82 16.81 -19.66
CA ALA A 71 -9.71 17.25 -20.52
C ALA A 71 -9.93 16.83 -21.98
N GLY A 72 -10.37 15.59 -22.23
CA GLY A 72 -10.69 15.10 -23.57
C GLY A 72 -11.82 15.87 -24.25
N VAL A 73 -12.90 16.14 -23.50
CA VAL A 73 -14.02 16.99 -23.98
C VAL A 73 -13.52 18.39 -24.33
N THR A 74 -12.76 19.01 -23.45
CA THR A 74 -12.22 20.37 -23.63
C THR A 74 -11.28 20.41 -24.83
N PHE A 75 -10.37 19.43 -24.94
CA PHE A 75 -9.45 19.33 -26.05
C PHE A 75 -10.17 19.22 -27.41
N THR A 76 -11.18 18.36 -27.50
CA THR A 76 -11.99 18.20 -28.72
C THR A 76 -12.67 19.52 -29.13
N LYS A 77 -13.15 20.30 -28.16
CA LYS A 77 -13.80 21.60 -28.42
C LYS A 77 -12.82 22.68 -28.86
N ILE A 78 -11.62 22.73 -28.27
CA ILE A 78 -10.63 23.77 -28.59
C ILE A 78 -9.95 23.49 -29.94
N THR A 79 -9.65 22.21 -30.22
CA THR A 79 -8.88 21.84 -31.42
C THR A 79 -9.72 21.69 -32.67
N THR A 80 -11.06 21.76 -32.56
CA THR A 80 -12.00 21.55 -33.69
C THR A 80 -11.62 20.34 -34.55
N LEU A 81 -11.25 19.25 -33.87
CA LEU A 81 -10.88 18.00 -34.53
C LEU A 81 -12.09 17.41 -35.25
N THR A 82 -12.02 17.30 -36.57
CA THR A 82 -13.09 16.74 -37.41
C THR A 82 -12.97 15.25 -37.63
N THR A 83 -12.02 14.60 -36.96
CA THR A 83 -11.71 13.16 -37.11
C THR A 83 -12.91 12.26 -36.88
N PHE A 84 -13.84 12.69 -36.02
CA PHE A 84 -15.06 11.95 -35.67
C PHE A 84 -16.34 12.69 -36.09
N ALA A 85 -16.23 13.59 -37.08
CA ALA A 85 -17.34 14.38 -37.58
C ALA A 85 -18.58 13.55 -38.03
N SER A 86 -18.32 12.29 -38.45
CA SER A 86 -19.39 11.33 -38.82
C SER A 86 -20.38 11.02 -37.69
N PHE A 87 -19.98 11.22 -36.43
CA PHE A 87 -20.83 10.99 -35.24
C PHE A 87 -21.58 12.25 -34.78
N GLY A 88 -21.44 13.33 -35.52
CA GLY A 88 -22.06 14.61 -35.19
C GLY A 88 -21.36 15.31 -33.98
N PRO A 89 -21.76 16.58 -33.70
CA PRO A 89 -21.07 17.43 -32.73
C PRO A 89 -21.10 16.89 -31.27
N TRP A 90 -22.13 16.14 -30.92
CA TRP A 90 -22.24 15.51 -29.61
C TRP A 90 -21.44 14.20 -29.53
N GLY A 91 -21.46 13.40 -30.60
CA GLY A 91 -20.72 12.14 -30.68
C GLY A 91 -19.22 12.37 -30.66
N GLU A 92 -18.72 13.36 -31.39
CA GLU A 92 -17.32 13.76 -31.40
C GLU A 92 -16.81 14.15 -30.00
N THR A 93 -17.59 14.99 -29.31
CA THR A 93 -17.25 15.42 -27.94
C THR A 93 -17.24 14.25 -26.95
N LEU A 94 -18.21 13.33 -27.07
CA LEU A 94 -18.28 12.15 -26.21
C LEU A 94 -17.10 11.21 -26.44
N ILE A 95 -16.75 10.95 -27.70
CA ILE A 95 -15.60 10.10 -28.05
C ILE A 95 -14.30 10.71 -27.52
N GLY A 96 -14.12 12.02 -27.67
CA GLY A 96 -12.96 12.73 -27.10
C GLY A 96 -12.88 12.58 -25.58
N GLY A 97 -14.02 12.72 -24.88
CA GLY A 97 -14.10 12.48 -23.45
C GLY A 97 -13.76 11.05 -23.05
N LEU A 98 -14.28 10.05 -23.77
CA LEU A 98 -13.99 8.62 -23.52
C LEU A 98 -12.51 8.27 -23.74
N LEU A 99 -11.89 8.80 -24.79
CA LEU A 99 -10.46 8.63 -25.05
C LEU A 99 -9.63 9.29 -23.95
N GLY A 100 -10.00 10.49 -23.53
CA GLY A 100 -9.38 11.17 -22.39
C GLY A 100 -9.50 10.39 -21.09
N MET A 101 -10.67 9.81 -20.82
CA MET A 101 -10.88 8.93 -19.66
C MET A 101 -10.02 7.67 -19.72
N GLY A 102 -9.89 7.04 -20.90
CA GLY A 102 -8.99 5.90 -21.13
C GLY A 102 -7.53 6.27 -20.87
N SER A 103 -7.08 7.44 -21.33
CA SER A 103 -5.73 7.96 -21.04
C SER A 103 -5.54 8.21 -19.55
N GLY A 104 -6.54 8.75 -18.85
CA GLY A 104 -6.53 8.93 -17.39
C GLY A 104 -6.39 7.60 -16.63
N LEU A 105 -7.10 6.56 -17.10
CA LEU A 105 -6.97 5.21 -16.55
C LEU A 105 -5.54 4.67 -16.75
N MET A 106 -5.00 4.72 -17.96
CA MET A 106 -3.61 4.29 -18.22
C MET A 106 -2.60 5.09 -17.39
N GLY A 107 -2.79 6.41 -17.29
CA GLY A 107 -1.98 7.27 -16.44
C GLY A 107 -1.99 6.86 -14.97
N SER A 108 -3.13 6.38 -14.46
CA SER A 108 -3.24 5.90 -13.08
C SER A 108 -2.40 4.65 -12.81
N TYR A 109 -2.31 3.74 -13.81
CA TYR A 109 -1.43 2.56 -13.73
C TYR A 109 0.05 2.96 -13.70
N ALA A 110 0.45 3.83 -14.62
CA ALA A 110 1.83 4.31 -14.71
C ALA A 110 2.25 5.05 -13.44
N ALA A 111 1.39 5.95 -12.94
CA ALA A 111 1.65 6.68 -11.71
C ALA A 111 1.73 5.76 -10.48
N ALA A 112 0.84 4.77 -10.36
CA ALA A 112 0.88 3.81 -9.25
C ALA A 112 2.13 2.92 -9.30
N ALA A 113 2.64 2.62 -10.49
CA ALA A 113 3.85 1.81 -10.68
C ALA A 113 5.14 2.60 -10.44
N SER A 114 5.15 3.91 -10.69
CA SER A 114 6.34 4.76 -10.57
C SER A 114 6.61 5.27 -9.14
N VAL A 115 5.65 5.15 -8.25
CA VAL A 115 5.82 5.56 -6.85
C VAL A 115 6.34 4.38 -6.05
N ASP A 116 7.66 4.28 -5.89
CA ASP A 116 8.27 3.46 -4.83
C ASP A 116 7.99 4.14 -3.49
N SER A 117 7.31 3.42 -2.59
CA SER A 117 7.14 3.90 -1.23
C SER A 117 8.28 3.38 -0.35
N ASP A 118 8.63 4.13 0.69
CA ASP A 118 9.56 3.67 1.73
C ASP A 118 9.11 2.32 2.32
N ASN A 119 7.82 2.05 2.29
CA ASN A 119 7.22 0.79 2.70
C ASN A 119 7.62 -0.39 1.79
N ASP A 120 7.75 -0.19 0.47
CA ASP A 120 8.14 -1.27 -0.46
C ASP A 120 9.56 -1.76 -0.15
N ALA A 121 10.48 -0.85 0.20
CA ALA A 121 11.82 -1.21 0.66
C ALA A 121 11.78 -1.96 2.00
N GLY A 122 10.95 -1.48 2.95
CA GLY A 122 10.73 -2.14 4.24
C GLY A 122 10.18 -3.55 4.08
N VAL A 123 9.16 -3.74 3.26
CA VAL A 123 8.55 -5.05 2.99
C VAL A 123 9.56 -6.01 2.35
N ARG A 124 10.39 -5.53 1.42
CA ARG A 124 11.44 -6.36 0.82
C ARG A 124 12.47 -6.84 1.85
N ILE A 125 12.87 -5.99 2.78
CA ILE A 125 13.75 -6.37 3.88
C ILE A 125 13.10 -7.45 4.75
N LEU A 126 11.82 -7.28 5.10
CA LEU A 126 11.07 -8.23 5.92
C LEU A 126 10.94 -9.60 5.23
N ARG A 127 10.70 -9.63 3.92
CA ARG A 127 10.67 -10.87 3.14
C ARG A 127 12.01 -11.59 3.20
N ASN A 128 13.12 -10.88 2.97
CA ASN A 128 14.45 -11.49 3.06
C ASN A 128 14.71 -12.07 4.45
N ARG A 129 14.33 -11.36 5.52
CA ARG A 129 14.49 -11.85 6.90
C ARG A 129 13.65 -13.08 7.20
N ARG A 130 12.45 -13.14 6.64
CA ARG A 130 11.60 -14.32 6.74
C ARG A 130 12.21 -15.52 6.01
N ASP A 131 12.75 -15.32 4.79
CA ASP A 131 13.42 -16.36 4.02
C ASP A 131 14.68 -16.88 4.71
N GLU A 132 15.33 -16.04 5.53
CA GLU A 132 16.43 -16.44 6.43
C GLU A 132 15.95 -17.25 7.65
N GLY A 133 14.66 -17.54 7.77
CA GLY A 133 14.09 -18.32 8.87
C GLY A 133 13.73 -17.50 10.11
N CYS A 134 13.66 -16.17 10.01
CA CYS A 134 13.26 -15.31 11.12
C CYS A 134 11.73 -15.19 11.22
N TRP A 135 11.25 -15.02 12.45
CA TRP A 135 9.87 -14.69 12.75
C TRP A 135 9.64 -13.20 12.65
N LEU A 136 8.44 -12.81 12.20
CA LEU A 136 8.02 -11.42 12.10
C LEU A 136 6.86 -11.17 13.05
N VAL A 137 6.95 -10.16 13.89
CA VAL A 137 5.85 -9.73 14.77
C VAL A 137 5.37 -8.37 14.28
N LEU A 138 4.17 -8.35 13.69
CA LEU A 138 3.49 -7.13 13.25
C LEU A 138 2.79 -6.48 14.45
N VAL A 139 3.06 -5.22 14.66
CA VAL A 139 2.45 -4.42 15.72
C VAL A 139 1.84 -3.16 15.10
N GLU A 140 0.54 -3.02 15.22
CA GLU A 140 -0.20 -1.85 14.77
C GLU A 140 -0.81 -1.13 15.97
N THR A 141 -0.58 0.18 16.05
CA THR A 141 -1.13 1.04 17.09
C THR A 141 -2.08 2.09 16.51
N PRO A 142 -3.09 2.57 17.27
CA PRO A 142 -3.96 3.66 16.84
C PRO A 142 -3.18 4.93 16.51
N ASN A 143 -3.77 5.79 15.67
CA ASN A 143 -3.17 7.07 15.31
C ASN A 143 -2.80 7.91 16.55
N GLY A 144 -1.57 8.41 16.57
CA GLY A 144 -1.06 9.23 17.66
C GLY A 144 -0.51 8.46 18.86
N ILE A 145 -0.56 7.12 18.84
CA ILE A 145 0.00 6.27 19.89
C ILE A 145 1.26 5.59 19.35
N GLU A 146 2.38 5.81 20.01
CA GLU A 146 3.61 5.13 19.64
C GLU A 146 3.62 3.66 20.11
N PRO A 147 4.21 2.74 19.34
CA PRO A 147 4.45 1.38 19.79
C PRO A 147 5.25 1.35 21.09
N PRO A 148 5.04 0.35 21.95
CA PRO A 148 5.74 0.24 23.25
C PRO A 148 7.21 -0.16 23.05
N TRP A 149 8.03 0.80 22.69
CA TRP A 149 9.46 0.60 22.34
C TRP A 149 10.27 -0.06 23.42
N GLN A 150 9.93 0.19 24.70
CA GLN A 150 10.63 -0.43 25.84
C GLN A 150 10.47 -1.94 25.83
N VAL A 151 9.27 -2.44 25.52
CA VAL A 151 8.97 -3.87 25.43
C VAL A 151 9.69 -4.47 24.22
N VAL A 152 9.63 -3.80 23.07
CA VAL A 152 10.29 -4.24 21.85
C VAL A 152 11.81 -4.36 22.06
N GLN A 153 12.44 -3.33 22.63
CA GLN A 153 13.90 -3.30 22.84
C GLN A 153 14.36 -4.33 23.88
N ARG A 154 13.56 -4.59 24.92
CA ARG A 154 13.88 -5.59 25.95
C ARG A 154 14.05 -6.99 25.35
N ASN A 155 13.29 -7.31 24.31
CA ASN A 155 13.34 -8.60 23.61
C ASN A 155 14.50 -8.71 22.60
N ARG A 156 15.39 -7.72 22.52
CA ARG A 156 16.59 -7.70 21.65
C ARG A 156 16.29 -8.16 20.22
N PRO A 157 15.41 -7.45 19.50
CA PRO A 157 15.05 -7.83 18.15
C PRO A 157 16.27 -7.77 17.22
N LYS A 158 16.33 -8.66 16.23
CA LYS A 158 17.38 -8.59 15.19
C LYS A 158 17.24 -7.31 14.36
N GLN A 159 16.01 -6.91 14.09
CA GLN A 159 15.71 -5.71 13.32
C GLN A 159 14.29 -5.23 13.63
N VAL A 160 14.07 -3.94 13.53
CA VAL A 160 12.73 -3.34 13.58
C VAL A 160 12.55 -2.49 12.34
N VAL A 161 11.50 -2.75 11.59
CA VAL A 161 11.14 -1.99 10.39
C VAL A 161 9.86 -1.23 10.69
N ARG A 162 9.91 0.09 10.56
CA ARG A 162 8.71 0.94 10.63
C ARG A 162 8.11 1.05 9.23
N LEU A 163 6.82 0.79 9.15
CA LEU A 163 6.06 1.02 7.93
C LEU A 163 5.24 2.29 8.15
N ASN A 164 5.48 3.28 7.31
CA ASN A 164 4.72 4.53 7.37
C ASN A 164 3.28 4.30 6.91
N ASP A 165 2.39 5.17 7.37
CA ASP A 165 0.97 5.15 6.99
C ASP A 165 0.79 5.14 5.46
N LEU A 166 -0.10 4.28 5.00
CA LEU A 166 -0.59 4.21 3.63
C LEU A 166 -1.65 5.29 3.37
#